data_c1fe819654a803269da3e43b811a8a84
#
_entry.id   c1fe819654a803269da3e43b811a8a84
#
_cell.length_a   1.000
_cell.length_b   1.000
_cell.length_c   1.000
_cell.angle_alpha   90.00
_cell.angle_beta   90.00
_cell.angle_gamma   90.00
#
_symmetry.space_group_name_H-M   'P 1'
#
loop_
_entity.id
_entity.type
_entity.pdbx_description
1 polymer ?
#
loop_
_entity_poly.entity_id
_entity_poly.type
_entity_poly.pdbx_seq_one_letter_code
_entity_poly.pdbx_strand_id
1 'polypeptide(L)'
;MAFIEFTKVRDVKSPSRGNQGDAGIDFYVPHLITEDLLSIAVNGEMYRDGMVIIDAFCKDWVMVRPGGRLLIPSGIRVLLPPGTMLMAANKSGISSKYGILYTCEIVDHPYTGEVHLGIYNSGHKNFVINLNEGLKLMQFIHMPIIESEMREVDHVEYEAKAKAMNSTRGNHGFGSTGTK
;
A
#
# COMPACT_ATOMS: atom_id res chain seq x y z
N MET A 1 -7.70 -17.40 18.35
CA MET A 1 -6.76 -16.50 17.65
C MET A 1 -7.16 -16.51 16.18
N ALA A 2 -7.40 -15.36 15.55
CA ALA A 2 -7.74 -15.32 14.13
C ALA A 2 -6.45 -15.44 13.31
N PHE A 3 -6.48 -16.20 12.24
CA PHE A 3 -5.34 -16.35 11.31
C PHE A 3 -5.63 -15.60 10.02
N ILE A 4 -4.60 -15.01 9.44
CA ILE A 4 -4.57 -14.64 8.04
C ILE A 4 -4.05 -15.86 7.29
N GLU A 5 -4.89 -16.45 6.45
CA GLU A 5 -4.45 -17.52 5.55
C GLU A 5 -3.90 -16.90 4.26
N PHE A 6 -2.90 -17.51 3.67
CA PHE A 6 -2.34 -17.03 2.42
C PHE A 6 -1.85 -18.18 1.54
N THR A 7 -1.78 -17.91 0.25
CA THR A 7 -1.12 -18.79 -0.72
C THR A 7 -0.14 -18.01 -1.57
N LYS A 8 0.87 -18.71 -2.09
CA LYS A 8 1.81 -18.17 -3.05
C LYS A 8 1.35 -18.50 -4.46
N VAL A 9 1.33 -17.50 -5.31
CA VAL A 9 1.02 -17.64 -6.75
C VAL A 9 2.24 -17.34 -7.63
N ARG A 10 3.37 -17.00 -7.00
CA ARG A 10 4.69 -16.78 -7.63
C ARG A 10 5.80 -17.32 -6.73
N ASP A 11 7.02 -17.41 -7.26
CA ASP A 11 8.20 -17.68 -6.43
C ASP A 11 8.55 -16.45 -5.59
N VAL A 12 8.16 -16.48 -4.34
CA VAL A 12 8.33 -15.37 -3.38
C VAL A 12 8.51 -15.92 -1.96
N LYS A 13 9.19 -15.16 -1.12
CA LYS A 13 9.25 -15.43 0.33
C LYS A 13 7.88 -15.22 0.96
N SER A 14 7.54 -16.09 1.92
CA SER A 14 6.31 -15.93 2.72
C SER A 14 6.30 -14.61 3.46
N PRO A 15 5.16 -13.91 3.54
CA PRO A 15 5.02 -12.74 4.40
C PRO A 15 5.43 -13.06 5.84
N SER A 16 6.13 -12.15 6.47
CA SER A 16 6.65 -12.38 7.83
C SER A 16 6.74 -11.10 8.64
N ARG A 17 6.68 -11.22 9.97
CA ARG A 17 7.03 -10.14 10.88
C ARG A 17 8.54 -10.14 11.12
N GLY A 18 9.13 -8.98 11.31
CA GLY A 18 10.55 -8.84 11.63
C GLY A 18 10.85 -9.44 13.01
N ASN A 19 10.03 -9.10 14.02
CA ASN A 19 10.12 -9.63 15.38
C ASN A 19 8.72 -10.00 15.89
N GLN A 20 8.68 -10.78 16.96
CA GLN A 20 7.44 -11.03 17.66
C GLN A 20 6.90 -9.70 18.25
N GLY A 21 5.63 -9.40 17.99
CA GLY A 21 4.98 -8.17 18.44
C GLY A 21 5.04 -7.00 17.44
N ASP A 22 5.83 -7.09 16.37
CA ASP A 22 5.80 -6.09 15.32
C ASP A 22 4.39 -5.99 14.70
N ALA A 23 3.89 -4.78 14.50
CA ALA A 23 2.60 -4.57 13.84
C ALA A 23 2.65 -4.90 12.35
N GLY A 24 3.77 -4.60 11.70
CA GLY A 24 3.96 -4.77 10.26
C GLY A 24 4.23 -6.21 9.86
N ILE A 25 3.57 -6.66 8.81
CA ILE A 25 3.84 -7.91 8.11
C ILE A 25 4.58 -7.54 6.84
N ASP A 26 5.84 -7.89 6.73
CA ASP A 26 6.69 -7.62 5.56
C ASP A 26 6.24 -8.46 4.37
N PHE A 27 6.07 -7.81 3.22
CA PHE A 27 5.87 -8.43 1.92
C PHE A 27 7.11 -8.21 1.06
N TYR A 28 7.42 -9.20 0.25
CA TYR A 28 8.65 -9.26 -0.52
C TYR A 28 8.37 -9.10 -2.01
N VAL A 29 9.34 -8.56 -2.72
CA VAL A 29 9.33 -8.59 -4.19
C VAL A 29 9.58 -10.02 -4.64
N PRO A 30 8.72 -10.60 -5.50
CA PRO A 30 8.94 -11.94 -6.05
C PRO A 30 10.16 -12.02 -6.96
N HIS A 31 10.63 -13.26 -7.19
CA HIS A 31 11.55 -13.56 -8.28
C HIS A 31 10.81 -13.59 -9.63
N LEU A 32 11.49 -13.28 -10.72
CA LEU A 32 11.04 -13.49 -12.11
C LEU A 32 9.70 -12.81 -12.47
N ILE A 33 9.64 -11.48 -12.39
CA ILE A 33 8.42 -10.74 -12.71
C ILE A 33 8.51 -9.99 -14.05
N THR A 34 9.58 -10.13 -14.81
CA THR A 34 9.88 -9.24 -15.95
C THR A 34 8.71 -9.10 -16.92
N GLU A 35 8.05 -10.21 -17.31
CA GLU A 35 6.90 -10.15 -18.21
C GLU A 35 5.64 -9.60 -17.53
N ASP A 36 5.41 -9.95 -16.28
CA ASP A 36 4.27 -9.48 -15.48
C ASP A 36 4.40 -7.99 -15.15
N LEU A 37 5.60 -7.50 -14.83
CA LEU A 37 5.87 -6.07 -14.63
C LEU A 37 5.70 -5.30 -15.93
N LEU A 38 6.13 -5.85 -17.06
CA LEU A 38 5.91 -5.26 -18.38
C LEU A 38 4.42 -5.21 -18.72
N SER A 39 3.64 -6.23 -18.37
CA SER A 39 2.20 -6.24 -18.62
C SER A 39 1.47 -5.16 -17.80
N ILE A 40 1.86 -4.96 -16.56
CA ILE A 40 1.29 -3.92 -15.67
C ILE A 40 1.75 -2.53 -16.10
N ALA A 41 3.00 -2.39 -16.51
CA ALA A 41 3.53 -1.12 -17.02
C ALA A 41 3.01 -0.77 -18.42
N VAL A 42 2.68 -1.76 -19.25
CA VAL A 42 2.21 -1.59 -20.63
C VAL A 42 0.69 -1.42 -20.71
N ASN A 43 -0.08 -2.01 -19.81
CA ASN A 43 -1.53 -1.95 -19.83
C ASN A 43 -2.12 -0.71 -19.15
N GLY A 44 -1.32 0.13 -18.51
CA GLY A 44 -1.79 1.35 -17.86
C GLY A 44 -1.35 2.61 -18.60
N GLU A 45 -2.20 3.63 -18.58
CA GLU A 45 -1.88 5.00 -19.01
C GLU A 45 -0.64 5.60 -18.29
N MET A 46 -0.05 4.87 -17.36
CA MET A 46 1.20 5.21 -16.66
C MET A 46 2.39 5.44 -17.58
N TYR A 47 2.29 5.00 -18.84
CA TYR A 47 3.34 5.21 -19.85
C TYR A 47 3.33 6.61 -20.47
N ARG A 48 2.20 7.33 -20.44
CA ARG A 48 2.08 8.64 -21.13
C ARG A 48 2.78 9.79 -20.43
N ASP A 49 2.96 9.74 -19.12
CA ASP A 49 3.52 10.85 -18.34
C ASP A 49 4.98 10.65 -17.92
N GLY A 50 5.71 9.74 -18.56
CA GLY A 50 7.15 9.57 -18.37
C GLY A 50 7.58 9.05 -16.99
N MET A 51 6.68 8.41 -16.24
CA MET A 51 6.92 8.14 -14.82
C MET A 51 7.48 6.77 -14.49
N VAL A 52 7.40 5.80 -15.38
CA VAL A 52 8.08 4.51 -15.22
C VAL A 52 8.93 4.28 -16.44
N ILE A 53 10.23 4.35 -16.29
CA ILE A 53 11.12 3.80 -17.28
C ILE A 53 11.63 2.48 -16.72
N ILE A 54 11.04 1.42 -17.23
CA ILE A 54 11.72 0.16 -17.28
C ILE A 54 12.76 0.36 -18.36
N ASP A 55 13.92 0.86 -17.97
CA ASP A 55 15.04 0.92 -18.88
C ASP A 55 15.40 -0.51 -19.22
N ALA A 56 14.97 -0.87 -20.42
CA ALA A 56 15.41 -1.98 -21.24
C ALA A 56 16.03 -3.17 -20.48
N PHE A 57 15.19 -4.20 -20.25
CA PHE A 57 15.62 -5.59 -20.39
C PHE A 57 16.87 -6.07 -19.65
N CYS A 58 17.08 -5.62 -18.43
CA CYS A 58 17.81 -6.44 -17.49
C CYS A 58 16.82 -7.38 -16.81
N LYS A 59 16.94 -8.68 -17.04
CA LYS A 59 16.08 -9.72 -16.44
C LYS A 59 16.08 -9.72 -14.90
N ASP A 60 16.97 -8.94 -14.29
CA ASP A 60 17.30 -9.05 -12.89
C ASP A 60 16.91 -7.82 -12.04
N TRP A 61 16.50 -6.72 -12.65
CA TRP A 61 16.16 -5.51 -11.90
C TRP A 61 15.14 -4.60 -12.60
N VAL A 62 14.47 -3.80 -11.80
CA VAL A 62 13.59 -2.72 -12.26
C VAL A 62 14.01 -1.41 -11.59
N MET A 63 13.94 -0.30 -12.32
CA MET A 63 14.32 1.01 -11.84
C MET A 63 13.11 1.96 -11.82
N VAL A 64 12.92 2.67 -10.71
CA VAL A 64 11.88 3.68 -10.55
C VAL A 64 12.57 5.04 -10.42
N ARG A 65 12.36 5.92 -11.41
CA ARG A 65 12.91 7.28 -11.39
C ARG A 65 12.23 8.17 -10.34
N PRO A 66 12.84 9.29 -9.94
CA PRO A 66 12.16 10.34 -9.18
C PRO A 66 10.83 10.73 -9.84
N GLY A 67 9.75 10.79 -9.05
CA GLY A 67 8.39 11.02 -9.55
C GLY A 67 7.71 9.79 -10.17
N GLY A 68 8.43 8.67 -10.34
CA GLY A 68 7.89 7.45 -10.92
C GLY A 68 7.05 6.63 -9.93
N ARG A 69 6.12 5.86 -10.48
CA ARG A 69 5.27 4.89 -9.75
C ARG A 69 5.42 3.51 -10.35
N LEU A 70 5.29 2.50 -9.52
CA LEU A 70 5.31 1.11 -9.94
C LEU A 70 4.34 0.30 -9.10
N LEU A 71 3.62 -0.62 -9.74
CA LEU A 71 2.73 -1.57 -9.11
C LEU A 71 3.29 -2.98 -9.34
N ILE A 72 3.75 -3.62 -8.28
CA ILE A 72 4.39 -4.94 -8.32
C ILE A 72 3.43 -5.98 -7.78
N PRO A 73 3.09 -7.05 -8.53
CA PRO A 73 2.37 -8.18 -7.98
C PRO A 73 3.23 -8.86 -6.91
N SER A 74 2.69 -9.09 -5.72
CA SER A 74 3.47 -9.60 -4.58
C SER A 74 3.71 -11.11 -4.61
N GLY A 75 3.03 -11.83 -5.47
CA GLY A 75 3.03 -13.30 -5.44
C GLY A 75 2.17 -13.91 -4.33
N ILE A 76 1.42 -13.09 -3.60
CA ILE A 76 0.66 -13.51 -2.42
C ILE A 76 -0.83 -13.19 -2.62
N ARG A 77 -1.67 -14.18 -2.35
CA ARG A 77 -3.12 -13.99 -2.15
C ARG A 77 -3.45 -14.28 -0.70
N VAL A 78 -4.34 -13.51 -0.10
CA VAL A 78 -4.71 -13.61 1.30
C VAL A 78 -6.20 -13.90 1.47
N LEU A 79 -6.55 -14.60 2.56
CA LEU A 79 -7.91 -14.69 3.09
C LEU A 79 -7.89 -14.04 4.47
N LEU A 80 -8.57 -12.91 4.58
CA LEU A 80 -8.64 -12.17 5.83
C LEU A 80 -9.83 -12.62 6.65
N PRO A 81 -9.74 -12.63 7.98
CA PRO A 81 -10.90 -12.82 8.85
C PRO A 81 -11.97 -11.74 8.62
N PRO A 82 -13.27 -12.09 8.71
CA PRO A 82 -14.35 -11.11 8.66
C PRO A 82 -14.15 -9.96 9.65
N GLY A 83 -14.53 -8.75 9.26
CA GLY A 83 -14.37 -7.55 10.07
C GLY A 83 -12.93 -7.06 10.19
N THR A 84 -12.04 -7.47 9.26
CA THR A 84 -10.64 -7.02 9.24
C THR A 84 -10.19 -6.63 7.85
N MET A 85 -9.09 -5.88 7.77
CA MET A 85 -8.40 -5.49 6.54
C MET A 85 -6.89 -5.53 6.72
N LEU A 86 -6.14 -5.54 5.63
CA LEU A 86 -4.73 -5.15 5.64
C LEU A 86 -4.60 -3.71 5.18
N MET A 87 -3.90 -2.90 5.95
CA MET A 87 -3.52 -1.53 5.58
C MET A 87 -2.04 -1.48 5.27
N ALA A 88 -1.70 -1.00 4.08
CA ALA A 88 -0.31 -0.81 3.69
C ALA A 88 0.35 0.27 4.55
N ALA A 89 1.61 0.10 4.84
CA ALA A 89 2.41 1.06 5.56
C ALA A 89 3.82 1.15 4.96
N ASN A 90 4.39 2.34 5.02
CA ASN A 90 5.77 2.55 4.62
C ASN A 90 6.71 1.70 5.47
N LYS A 91 7.69 1.12 4.81
CA LYS A 91 8.81 0.51 5.52
C LYS A 91 9.82 1.61 5.84
N SER A 92 10.01 1.91 7.12
CA SER A 92 10.80 3.07 7.58
C SER A 92 12.19 3.16 6.96
N GLY A 93 12.92 2.03 6.86
CA GLY A 93 14.24 1.98 6.24
C GLY A 93 14.24 2.30 4.74
N ILE A 94 13.19 1.93 4.03
CA ILE A 94 13.03 2.22 2.59
C ILE A 94 12.57 3.67 2.39
N SER A 95 11.57 4.11 3.13
CA SER A 95 11.03 5.46 2.97
C SER A 95 12.01 6.55 3.42
N SER A 96 12.67 6.38 4.57
CA SER A 96 13.61 7.39 5.07
C SER A 96 14.90 7.48 4.25
N LYS A 97 15.41 6.34 3.77
CA LYS A 97 16.69 6.30 3.03
C LYS A 97 16.54 6.65 1.56
N TYR A 98 15.46 6.22 0.93
CA TYR A 98 15.29 6.30 -0.53
C TYR A 98 14.13 7.20 -0.96
N GLY A 99 13.26 7.64 -0.04
CA GLY A 99 12.07 8.42 -0.37
C GLY A 99 10.98 7.59 -1.07
N ILE A 100 10.95 6.27 -0.87
CA ILE A 100 9.94 5.42 -1.47
C ILE A 100 8.72 5.34 -0.57
N LEU A 101 7.57 5.71 -1.12
CA LEU A 101 6.27 5.72 -0.46
C LEU A 101 5.35 4.68 -1.10
N TYR A 102 4.41 4.14 -0.32
CA TYR A 102 3.38 3.25 -0.87
C TYR A 102 2.28 4.05 -1.59
N THR A 103 1.60 3.40 -2.53
CA THR A 103 0.47 3.97 -3.30
C THR A 103 -0.77 3.08 -3.30
N CYS A 104 -0.68 1.84 -2.81
CA CYS A 104 -1.81 0.95 -2.59
C CYS A 104 -2.02 0.82 -1.09
N GLU A 105 -3.23 1.11 -0.59
CA GLU A 105 -3.44 1.27 0.85
C GLU A 105 -4.17 0.10 1.48
N ILE A 106 -5.27 -0.36 0.89
CA ILE A 106 -6.20 -1.27 1.55
C ILE A 106 -6.33 -2.57 0.78
N VAL A 107 -6.32 -3.67 1.54
CA VAL A 107 -6.76 -5.00 1.08
C VAL A 107 -7.95 -5.39 1.94
N ASP A 108 -9.13 -5.40 1.32
CA ASP A 108 -10.39 -5.70 1.99
C ASP A 108 -10.57 -7.19 2.28
N HIS A 109 -11.33 -7.54 3.31
CA HIS A 109 -11.66 -8.92 3.65
C HIS A 109 -12.17 -9.76 2.46
N PRO A 110 -13.12 -9.29 1.61
CA PRO A 110 -13.62 -10.12 0.51
C PRO A 110 -12.70 -10.17 -0.72
N TYR A 111 -11.58 -9.42 -0.74
CA TYR A 111 -10.66 -9.46 -1.86
C TYR A 111 -9.85 -10.75 -1.85
N THR A 112 -9.98 -11.54 -2.93
CA THR A 112 -9.28 -12.82 -3.11
C THR A 112 -8.23 -12.79 -4.20
N GLY A 113 -7.97 -11.63 -4.79
CA GLY A 113 -6.94 -11.44 -5.82
C GLY A 113 -5.53 -11.41 -5.25
N GLU A 114 -4.55 -11.28 -6.13
CA GLU A 114 -3.16 -11.10 -5.74
C GLU A 114 -2.96 -9.71 -5.13
N VAL A 115 -2.33 -9.64 -3.96
CA VAL A 115 -1.95 -8.36 -3.33
C VAL A 115 -0.87 -7.69 -4.16
N HIS A 116 -0.96 -6.39 -4.35
CA HIS A 116 0.04 -5.62 -5.09
C HIS A 116 0.81 -4.67 -4.18
N LEU A 117 2.08 -4.50 -4.51
CA LEU A 117 3.00 -3.58 -3.85
C LEU A 117 3.12 -2.32 -4.70
N GLY A 118 2.30 -1.32 -4.40
CA GLY A 118 2.32 -0.04 -5.11
C GLY A 118 3.31 0.92 -4.47
N ILE A 119 4.23 1.48 -5.26
CA ILE A 119 5.24 2.42 -4.79
C ILE A 119 5.31 3.69 -5.64
N TYR A 120 5.75 4.77 -4.99
CA TYR A 120 6.08 6.05 -5.60
C TYR A 120 7.46 6.49 -5.12
N ASN A 121 8.31 6.89 -6.03
CA ASN A 121 9.63 7.42 -5.72
C ASN A 121 9.54 8.95 -5.54
N SER A 122 9.44 9.41 -4.29
CA SER A 122 9.51 10.84 -3.93
C SER A 122 10.93 11.34 -3.69
N GLY A 123 11.92 10.46 -3.81
CA GLY A 123 13.34 10.80 -3.66
C GLY A 123 13.90 11.52 -4.88
N HIS A 124 15.20 11.87 -4.81
CA HIS A 124 15.91 12.58 -5.86
C HIS A 124 16.80 11.68 -6.74
N LYS A 125 16.84 10.39 -6.44
CA LYS A 125 17.67 9.38 -7.14
C LYS A 125 16.79 8.24 -7.65
N ASN A 126 17.27 7.57 -8.69
CA ASN A 126 16.67 6.33 -9.15
C ASN A 126 16.68 5.30 -8.02
N PHE A 127 15.56 4.61 -7.85
CA PHE A 127 15.43 3.48 -6.94
C PHE A 127 15.46 2.19 -7.75
N VAL A 128 16.49 1.37 -7.51
CA VAL A 128 16.68 0.10 -8.21
C VAL A 128 16.24 -1.04 -7.31
N ILE A 129 15.38 -1.90 -7.83
CA ILE A 129 14.90 -3.12 -7.19
C ILE A 129 15.53 -4.29 -7.92
N ASN A 130 16.36 -5.06 -7.23
CA ASN A 130 16.87 -6.34 -7.73
C ASN A 130 15.80 -7.42 -7.52
N LEU A 131 15.35 -8.02 -8.61
CA LEU A 131 14.26 -9.01 -8.59
C LEU A 131 14.71 -10.37 -8.01
N ASN A 132 16.00 -10.61 -7.90
CA ASN A 132 16.56 -11.87 -7.36
C ASN A 132 16.86 -11.80 -5.84
N GLU A 133 16.76 -10.63 -5.21
CA GLU A 133 17.13 -10.46 -3.80
C GLU A 133 15.96 -10.67 -2.83
N GLY A 134 14.71 -10.66 -3.31
CA GLY A 134 13.53 -10.76 -2.47
C GLY A 134 13.45 -9.60 -1.49
N LEU A 135 13.53 -8.36 -2.00
CA LEU A 135 13.50 -7.13 -1.20
C LEU A 135 12.22 -7.04 -0.37
N LYS A 136 12.35 -6.74 0.91
CA LYS A 136 11.23 -6.32 1.79
C LYS A 136 10.82 -4.90 1.42
N LEU A 137 9.89 -4.77 0.47
CA LEU A 137 9.56 -3.46 -0.11
C LEU A 137 8.54 -2.69 0.70
N MET A 138 7.53 -3.39 1.20
CA MET A 138 6.36 -2.82 1.86
C MET A 138 5.97 -3.70 3.05
N GLN A 139 5.24 -3.13 3.99
CA GLN A 139 4.61 -3.87 5.07
C GLN A 139 3.12 -3.59 5.13
N PHE A 140 2.37 -4.55 5.67
CA PHE A 140 0.94 -4.39 5.91
C PHE A 140 0.64 -4.58 7.39
N ILE A 141 -0.32 -3.80 7.89
CA ILE A 141 -0.82 -3.90 9.26
C ILE A 141 -2.21 -4.53 9.18
N HIS A 142 -2.42 -5.62 9.94
CA HIS A 142 -3.73 -6.24 10.07
C HIS A 142 -4.57 -5.43 11.07
N MET A 143 -5.69 -4.88 10.60
CA MET A 143 -6.52 -3.97 11.38
C MET A 143 -7.98 -4.44 11.41
N PRO A 144 -8.68 -4.23 12.54
CA PRO A 144 -10.12 -4.38 12.57
C PRO A 144 -10.78 -3.23 11.80
N ILE A 145 -11.94 -3.51 11.22
CA ILE A 145 -12.84 -2.48 10.65
C ILE A 145 -14.11 -2.39 11.49
N ILE A 146 -14.68 -1.22 11.53
CA ILE A 146 -16.01 -0.98 12.09
C ILE A 146 -16.96 -0.88 10.90
N GLU A 147 -17.78 -1.90 10.70
CA GLU A 147 -18.83 -1.86 9.69
C GLU A 147 -19.91 -0.88 10.12
N SER A 148 -20.16 0.11 9.29
CA SER A 148 -21.18 1.13 9.53
C SER A 148 -21.97 1.38 8.26
N GLU A 149 -23.28 1.50 8.41
CA GLU A 149 -24.13 1.92 7.32
C GLU A 149 -24.06 3.43 7.15
N MET A 150 -23.93 3.89 5.90
CA MET A 150 -24.03 5.31 5.56
C MET A 150 -25.51 5.68 5.43
N ARG A 151 -25.95 6.62 6.25
CA ARG A 151 -27.31 7.17 6.21
C ARG A 151 -27.26 8.65 5.85
N GLU A 152 -27.88 9.01 4.75
CA GLU A 152 -28.10 10.40 4.42
C GLU A 152 -29.18 11.00 5.33
N VAL A 153 -28.90 12.19 5.83
CA VAL A 153 -29.85 13.02 6.60
C VAL A 153 -29.93 14.39 5.95
N ASP A 154 -31.06 15.08 6.10
CA ASP A 154 -31.17 16.45 5.61
C ASP A 154 -30.29 17.41 6.44
N HIS A 155 -30.06 18.60 5.89
CA HIS A 155 -29.17 19.59 6.51
C HIS A 155 -29.64 20.05 7.90
N VAL A 156 -30.95 20.18 8.11
CA VAL A 156 -31.50 20.62 9.39
C VAL A 156 -31.27 19.56 10.47
N GLU A 157 -31.52 18.28 10.15
CA GLU A 157 -31.23 17.14 11.03
C GLU A 157 -29.74 17.06 11.35
N TYR A 158 -28.87 17.27 10.34
CA TYR A 158 -27.42 17.26 10.53
C TYR A 158 -26.98 18.36 11.50
N GLU A 159 -27.40 19.61 11.28
CA GLU A 159 -27.02 20.75 12.11
C GLU A 159 -27.50 20.59 13.55
N ALA A 160 -28.72 20.06 13.76
CA ALA A 160 -29.23 19.79 15.09
C ALA A 160 -28.34 18.76 15.83
N LYS A 161 -27.94 17.67 15.16
CA LYS A 161 -27.04 16.64 15.70
C LYS A 161 -25.65 17.20 15.97
N ALA A 162 -25.08 17.95 15.03
CA ALA A 162 -23.75 18.57 15.17
C ALA A 162 -23.70 19.51 16.38
N LYS A 163 -24.74 20.32 16.57
CA LYS A 163 -24.88 21.19 17.76
C LYS A 163 -24.99 20.40 19.07
N ALA A 164 -25.71 19.30 19.05
CA ALA A 164 -25.85 18.42 20.22
C ALA A 164 -24.55 17.73 20.65
N MET A 165 -23.57 17.57 19.72
CA MET A 165 -22.25 17.04 20.05
C MET A 165 -21.43 17.97 20.96
N ASN A 166 -21.83 19.25 21.07
CA ASN A 166 -21.16 20.27 21.90
C ASN A 166 -19.63 20.33 21.71
N SER A 167 -19.20 20.20 20.44
CA SER A 167 -17.80 20.16 20.10
C SER A 167 -17.15 21.54 20.21
N THR A 168 -16.07 21.64 20.98
CA THR A 168 -15.26 22.86 21.03
C THR A 168 -14.49 23.12 19.73
N ARG A 169 -14.31 22.11 18.89
CA ARG A 169 -13.65 22.21 17.59
C ARG A 169 -14.61 22.72 16.51
N GLY A 170 -15.89 22.37 16.55
CA GLY A 170 -16.88 22.72 15.53
C GLY A 170 -16.41 22.31 14.12
N ASN A 171 -16.52 23.24 13.18
CA ASN A 171 -16.08 23.09 11.79
C ASN A 171 -14.63 23.56 11.52
N HIS A 172 -13.88 23.89 12.56
CA HIS A 172 -12.49 24.32 12.41
C HIS A 172 -11.57 23.17 12.04
N GLY A 173 -10.87 23.30 10.91
CA GLY A 173 -9.87 22.35 10.41
C GLY A 173 -8.62 23.07 9.90
N PHE A 174 -7.74 22.33 9.18
CA PHE A 174 -6.63 22.87 8.39
C PHE A 174 -5.78 23.95 9.07
N GLY A 175 -5.29 23.67 10.28
CA GLY A 175 -4.39 24.57 10.99
C GLY A 175 -5.05 25.50 12.00
N SER A 176 -6.34 25.31 12.31
CA SER A 176 -7.05 26.09 13.34
C SER A 176 -6.42 26.02 14.73
N THR A 177 -5.58 25.02 15.01
CA THR A 177 -4.84 24.87 16.28
C THR A 177 -3.45 25.51 16.24
N GLY A 178 -3.09 26.18 15.13
CA GLY A 178 -1.78 26.77 14.92
C GLY A 178 -0.69 25.76 14.57
N THR A 179 0.48 26.27 14.21
CA THR A 179 1.68 25.49 13.90
C THR A 179 2.79 25.65 14.93
N LYS A 180 2.51 26.29 16.03
CA LYS A 180 3.43 26.51 17.17
C LYS A 180 2.78 26.10 18.47
#